data_cbd6712d24775b450c6933753683c6f9
#
_entry.id   cbd6712d24775b450c6933753683c6f9
#
_cell.length_a   1.000
_cell.length_b   1.000
_cell.length_c   1.000
_cell.angle_alpha   90.00
_cell.angle_beta   90.00
_cell.angle_gamma   90.00
#
_symmetry.space_group_name_H-M   'P 1'
#
loop_
_entity.id
_entity.type
_entity.pdbx_description
1 polymer ?
#
loop_
_entity_poly.entity_id
_entity_poly.type
_entity_poly.pdbx_seq_one_letter_code
_entity_poly.pdbx_strand_id
1 'polypeptide(L)'
;MQLLNNMKSEQECIEYFVSSFLDEQHGNDYFIAHCMGVYTILKQMGSPLEICLAGLYHSVYGTENFTPVTRLTKHTVKEYIGDRSEDLVSTFCSLKNRDISILKNLNNYNDRKRKDLLYINYANLMDQSQSLDDPKLKSLLTEYQSALSSTSPVFNDTKNIIEI
;
A
#
# COMPACT_ATOMS: atom_id res chain seq x y z
N MET A 1 11.40 -18.77 -27.57
CA MET A 1 11.69 -17.33 -27.49
C MET A 1 10.97 -16.80 -26.24
N GLN A 2 11.73 -16.70 -25.14
CA GLN A 2 11.21 -16.27 -23.85
C GLN A 2 10.82 -14.80 -23.97
N LEU A 3 9.54 -14.49 -23.77
CA LEU A 3 9.10 -13.15 -23.40
C LEU A 3 9.75 -12.85 -22.05
N LEU A 4 10.90 -12.17 -22.08
CA LEU A 4 11.44 -11.48 -20.92
C LEU A 4 10.34 -10.51 -20.48
N ASN A 5 9.66 -10.86 -19.38
CA ASN A 5 8.78 -9.94 -18.67
C ASN A 5 9.63 -8.70 -18.36
N ASN A 6 9.39 -7.63 -19.09
CA ASN A 6 9.95 -6.30 -18.82
C ASN A 6 9.26 -5.72 -17.58
N MET A 7 9.45 -6.39 -16.42
CA MET A 7 9.04 -5.79 -15.16
C MET A 7 9.88 -4.53 -14.95
N LYS A 8 9.20 -3.43 -14.70
CA LYS A 8 9.86 -2.18 -14.33
C LYS A 8 10.65 -2.36 -13.05
N SER A 9 11.80 -1.71 -12.97
CA SER A 9 12.57 -1.67 -11.73
C SER A 9 11.80 -0.91 -10.64
N GLU A 10 12.13 -1.17 -9.39
CA GLU A 10 11.57 -0.43 -8.24
C GLU A 10 11.75 1.08 -8.43
N GLN A 11 12.91 1.50 -8.89
CA GLN A 11 13.22 2.91 -9.15
C GLN A 11 12.33 3.51 -10.24
N GLU A 12 12.11 2.80 -11.36
CA GLU A 12 11.21 3.26 -12.43
C GLU A 12 9.77 3.41 -11.93
N CYS A 13 9.30 2.50 -11.05
CA CYS A 13 7.96 2.58 -10.46
C CYS A 13 7.81 3.82 -9.56
N ILE A 14 8.83 4.11 -8.75
CA ILE A 14 8.84 5.29 -7.87
C ILE A 14 8.89 6.58 -8.70
N GLU A 15 9.79 6.66 -9.67
CA GLU A 15 9.95 7.83 -10.54
C GLU A 15 8.68 8.14 -11.34
N TYR A 16 8.03 7.10 -11.87
CA TYR A 16 6.76 7.26 -12.56
C TYR A 16 5.66 7.79 -11.64
N PHE A 17 5.53 7.22 -10.43
CA PHE A 17 4.59 7.70 -9.44
C PHE A 17 4.82 9.19 -9.12
N VAL A 18 6.04 9.54 -8.73
CA VAL A 18 6.38 10.91 -8.36
C VAL A 18 6.14 11.87 -9.52
N SER A 19 6.63 11.56 -10.72
CA SER A 19 6.46 12.42 -11.90
C SER A 19 5.00 12.60 -12.30
N SER A 20 4.16 11.58 -12.10
CA SER A 20 2.72 11.65 -12.42
C SER A 20 1.95 12.65 -11.57
N PHE A 21 2.47 12.99 -10.38
CA PHE A 21 1.79 13.88 -9.43
C PHE A 21 2.53 15.19 -9.15
N LEU A 22 3.77 15.37 -9.67
CA LEU A 22 4.55 16.60 -9.45
C LEU A 22 3.99 17.84 -10.16
N ASP A 23 3.36 17.68 -11.32
CA ASP A 23 2.92 18.79 -12.17
C ASP A 23 1.64 19.47 -11.70
N GLU A 24 1.05 19.04 -10.60
CA GLU A 24 -0.17 19.62 -10.09
C GLU A 24 0.12 20.71 -9.05
N GLN A 25 -0.15 21.96 -9.41
CA GLN A 25 -0.05 23.09 -8.51
C GLN A 25 -1.05 22.95 -7.35
N HIS A 26 -0.53 22.93 -6.11
CA HIS A 26 -1.24 23.03 -4.84
C HIS A 26 -1.95 21.76 -4.33
N GLY A 27 -1.25 21.02 -3.50
CA GLY A 27 -1.79 19.94 -2.66
C GLY A 27 -1.22 18.55 -2.91
N ASN A 28 -0.48 18.32 -3.97
CA ASN A 28 0.09 17.00 -4.29
C ASN A 28 1.36 16.66 -3.53
N ASP A 29 2.09 17.64 -3.01
CA ASP A 29 3.27 17.39 -2.17
C ASP A 29 2.91 16.55 -0.94
N TYR A 30 1.75 16.83 -0.33
CA TYR A 30 1.23 16.03 0.77
C TYR A 30 0.86 14.62 0.32
N PHE A 31 0.22 14.46 -0.84
CA PHE A 31 -0.16 13.16 -1.38
C PHE A 31 1.07 12.29 -1.69
N ILE A 32 2.07 12.87 -2.37
CA ILE A 32 3.33 12.19 -2.67
C ILE A 32 4.03 11.78 -1.36
N ALA A 33 4.15 12.70 -0.41
CA ALA A 33 4.80 12.45 0.88
C ALA A 33 4.08 11.33 1.66
N HIS A 34 2.75 11.35 1.70
CA HIS A 34 1.95 10.29 2.32
C HIS A 34 2.17 8.93 1.66
N CYS A 35 2.04 8.84 0.35
CA CYS A 35 2.24 7.58 -0.37
C CYS A 35 3.68 7.04 -0.23
N MET A 36 4.68 7.91 -0.26
CA MET A 36 6.07 7.55 0.02
C MET A 36 6.27 7.11 1.47
N GLY A 37 5.57 7.72 2.42
CA GLY A 37 5.54 7.32 3.82
C GLY A 37 5.00 5.90 3.99
N VAL A 38 3.88 5.58 3.38
CA VAL A 38 3.29 4.23 3.37
C VAL A 38 4.25 3.21 2.77
N TYR A 39 4.84 3.52 1.62
CA TYR A 39 5.86 2.68 0.99
C TYR A 39 7.05 2.42 1.93
N THR A 40 7.57 3.46 2.56
CA THR A 40 8.73 3.37 3.48
C THR A 40 8.40 2.50 4.70
N ILE A 41 7.23 2.67 5.30
CA ILE A 41 6.77 1.84 6.42
C ILE A 41 6.70 0.37 6.02
N LEU A 42 6.11 0.06 4.87
CA LEU A 42 6.04 -1.32 4.37
C LEU A 42 7.43 -1.92 4.11
N LYS A 43 8.37 -1.15 3.58
CA LYS A 43 9.76 -1.58 3.42
C LYS A 43 10.42 -1.88 4.77
N GLN A 44 10.23 -1.03 5.76
CA GLN A 44 10.75 -1.23 7.13
C GLN A 44 10.14 -2.45 7.82
N MET A 45 8.88 -2.77 7.51
CA MET A 45 8.21 -3.98 7.97
C MET A 45 8.69 -5.26 7.28
N GLY A 46 9.57 -5.16 6.29
CA GLY A 46 10.07 -6.29 5.51
C GLY A 46 9.05 -6.86 4.52
N SER A 47 8.07 -6.07 4.10
CA SER A 47 7.07 -6.49 3.13
C SER A 47 7.70 -6.77 1.76
N PRO A 48 7.19 -7.74 0.98
CA PRO A 48 7.61 -7.94 -0.40
C PRO A 48 7.44 -6.68 -1.24
N LEU A 49 8.29 -6.53 -2.27
CA LEU A 49 8.27 -5.37 -3.16
C LEU A 49 6.89 -5.11 -3.76
N GLU A 50 6.16 -6.16 -4.16
CA GLU A 50 4.79 -6.05 -4.68
C GLU A 50 3.84 -5.35 -3.71
N ILE A 51 3.95 -5.62 -2.41
CA ILE A 51 3.13 -4.99 -1.37
C ILE A 51 3.58 -3.55 -1.12
N CYS A 52 4.89 -3.30 -1.12
CA CYS A 52 5.43 -1.95 -1.00
C CYS A 52 4.97 -1.05 -2.17
N LEU A 53 5.02 -1.56 -3.40
CA LEU A 53 4.54 -0.85 -4.58
C LEU A 53 3.02 -0.65 -4.56
N ALA A 54 2.25 -1.65 -4.12
CA ALA A 54 0.82 -1.48 -3.90
C ALA A 54 0.54 -0.38 -2.85
N GLY A 55 1.34 -0.30 -1.79
CA GLY A 55 1.28 0.76 -0.79
C GLY A 55 1.61 2.14 -1.35
N LEU A 56 2.64 2.24 -2.22
CA LEU A 56 2.96 3.50 -2.90
C LEU A 56 1.79 4.01 -3.76
N TYR A 57 1.09 3.12 -4.43
CA TYR A 57 0.00 3.44 -5.35
C TYR A 57 -1.40 3.35 -4.72
N HIS A 58 -1.52 3.11 -3.42
CA HIS A 58 -2.76 2.70 -2.75
C HIS A 58 -3.98 3.62 -2.97
N SER A 59 -3.79 4.87 -3.35
CA SER A 59 -4.87 5.87 -3.50
C SER A 59 -4.92 6.52 -4.90
N VAL A 60 -4.17 6.00 -5.89
CA VAL A 60 -4.06 6.61 -7.22
C VAL A 60 -5.37 6.65 -8.02
N TYR A 61 -6.33 5.78 -7.72
CA TYR A 61 -7.65 5.79 -8.35
C TYR A 61 -8.70 6.57 -7.55
N GLY A 62 -8.28 7.15 -6.43
CA GLY A 62 -9.20 7.75 -5.47
C GLY A 62 -9.73 6.74 -4.46
N THR A 63 -10.23 7.25 -3.37
CA THR A 63 -10.86 6.49 -2.29
C THR A 63 -12.17 7.15 -1.90
N GLU A 64 -12.90 6.57 -0.94
CA GLU A 64 -14.13 7.15 -0.43
C GLU A 64 -13.98 8.62 0.02
N ASN A 65 -12.81 8.97 0.56
CA ASN A 65 -12.54 10.28 1.17
C ASN A 65 -11.52 11.14 0.39
N PHE A 66 -11.01 10.64 -0.74
CA PHE A 66 -9.98 11.31 -1.51
C PHE A 66 -10.15 11.08 -3.00
N THR A 67 -10.06 12.16 -3.77
CA THR A 67 -10.06 12.11 -5.24
C THR A 67 -8.80 12.79 -5.77
N PRO A 68 -7.88 12.05 -6.40
CA PRO A 68 -6.71 12.64 -7.02
C PRO A 68 -7.10 13.46 -8.25
N VAL A 69 -6.39 14.55 -8.50
CA VAL A 69 -6.60 15.38 -9.69
C VAL A 69 -6.09 14.64 -10.93
N THR A 70 -4.86 14.11 -10.85
CA THR A 70 -4.32 13.24 -11.91
C THR A 70 -4.95 11.86 -11.84
N ARG A 71 -5.46 11.39 -12.97
CA ARG A 71 -6.05 10.06 -13.07
C ARG A 71 -5.15 9.13 -13.85
N LEU A 72 -4.55 8.17 -13.14
CA LEU A 72 -3.84 7.07 -13.78
C LEU A 72 -4.83 5.99 -14.24
N THR A 73 -4.53 5.36 -15.38
CA THR A 73 -5.32 4.22 -15.85
C THR A 73 -4.82 2.92 -15.20
N LYS A 74 -5.73 1.97 -14.99
CA LYS A 74 -5.35 0.65 -14.48
C LYS A 74 -4.33 -0.04 -15.36
N HIS A 75 -4.45 0.11 -16.68
CA HIS A 75 -3.52 -0.46 -17.64
C HIS A 75 -2.10 0.05 -17.39
N THR A 76 -1.92 1.35 -17.31
CA THR A 76 -0.59 1.95 -17.08
C THR A 76 -0.03 1.58 -15.70
N VAL A 77 -0.85 1.63 -14.65
CA VAL A 77 -0.41 1.22 -13.31
C VAL A 77 0.06 -0.23 -13.32
N LYS A 78 -0.70 -1.13 -13.94
CA LYS A 78 -0.35 -2.54 -14.08
C LYS A 78 0.98 -2.77 -14.82
N GLU A 79 1.27 -1.97 -15.86
CA GLU A 79 2.56 -2.03 -16.57
C GLU A 79 3.76 -1.70 -15.67
N TYR A 80 3.56 -0.83 -14.68
CA TYR A 80 4.61 -0.44 -13.74
C TYR A 80 4.74 -1.40 -12.56
N ILE A 81 3.65 -1.65 -11.85
CA ILE A 81 3.70 -2.38 -10.58
C ILE A 81 3.25 -3.86 -10.66
N GLY A 82 2.83 -4.31 -11.82
CA GLY A 82 2.39 -5.69 -12.06
C GLY A 82 0.95 -5.97 -11.67
N ASP A 83 0.44 -7.11 -12.12
CA ASP A 83 -0.96 -7.52 -11.99
C ASP A 83 -1.43 -7.61 -10.54
N ARG A 84 -0.63 -8.24 -9.70
CA ARG A 84 -0.99 -8.47 -8.30
C ARG A 84 -1.02 -7.18 -7.49
N SER A 85 -0.02 -6.32 -7.67
CA SER A 85 0.02 -5.03 -6.97
C SER A 85 -1.12 -4.12 -7.42
N GLU A 86 -1.43 -4.10 -8.73
CA GLU A 86 -2.55 -3.32 -9.27
C GLU A 86 -3.89 -3.83 -8.75
N ASP A 87 -4.10 -5.15 -8.67
CA ASP A 87 -5.32 -5.75 -8.10
C ASP A 87 -5.53 -5.35 -6.63
N LEU A 88 -4.46 -5.27 -5.85
CA LEU A 88 -4.51 -4.76 -4.47
C LEU A 88 -4.89 -3.27 -4.44
N VAL A 89 -4.30 -2.45 -5.30
CA VAL A 89 -4.63 -1.02 -5.44
C VAL A 89 -6.09 -0.81 -5.84
N SER A 90 -6.54 -1.51 -6.87
CA SER A 90 -7.94 -1.45 -7.32
C SER A 90 -8.93 -1.83 -6.22
N THR A 91 -8.62 -2.90 -5.50
CA THR A 91 -9.45 -3.35 -4.39
C THR A 91 -9.46 -2.31 -3.27
N PHE A 92 -8.28 -1.84 -2.85
CA PHE A 92 -8.14 -0.84 -1.79
C PHE A 92 -8.93 0.44 -2.08
N CYS A 93 -8.83 0.95 -3.32
CA CYS A 93 -9.55 2.15 -3.74
C CYS A 93 -11.08 1.96 -3.78
N SER A 94 -11.56 0.75 -4.03
CA SER A 94 -12.99 0.45 -4.16
C SER A 94 -13.73 0.24 -2.84
N LEU A 95 -13.00 -0.02 -1.75
CA LEU A 95 -13.60 -0.36 -0.46
C LEU A 95 -14.30 0.83 0.18
N LYS A 96 -15.53 0.60 0.66
CA LYS A 96 -16.29 1.51 1.52
C LYS A 96 -16.04 1.18 2.99
N ASN A 97 -16.04 2.20 3.85
CA ASN A 97 -15.67 2.03 5.27
C ASN A 97 -14.41 1.15 5.40
N ARG A 98 -13.40 1.48 4.62
CA ARG A 98 -12.23 0.64 4.34
C ARG A 98 -11.62 0.05 5.60
N ASP A 99 -11.39 0.86 6.62
CA ASP A 99 -10.69 0.44 7.84
C ASP A 99 -11.42 -0.71 8.55
N ILE A 100 -12.74 -0.61 8.64
CA ILE A 100 -13.58 -1.65 9.24
C ILE A 100 -13.76 -2.84 8.30
N SER A 101 -13.90 -2.57 7.00
CA SER A 101 -14.09 -3.62 5.99
C SER A 101 -12.88 -4.55 5.94
N ILE A 102 -11.66 -4.02 5.96
CA ILE A 102 -10.43 -4.80 5.96
C ILE A 102 -10.29 -5.63 7.23
N LEU A 103 -10.65 -5.08 8.40
CA LEU A 103 -10.59 -5.81 9.66
C LEU A 103 -11.62 -6.95 9.75
N LYS A 104 -12.86 -6.73 9.31
CA LYS A 104 -14.00 -7.58 9.69
C LYS A 104 -14.70 -8.29 8.54
N ASN A 105 -14.68 -7.77 7.32
CA ASN A 105 -15.63 -8.15 6.27
C ASN A 105 -15.02 -8.63 4.95
N LEU A 106 -13.75 -8.98 4.91
CA LEU A 106 -13.12 -9.46 3.66
C LEU A 106 -13.30 -10.96 3.40
N ASN A 107 -14.45 -11.52 3.76
CA ASN A 107 -14.75 -12.95 3.54
C ASN A 107 -14.79 -13.36 2.05
N ASN A 108 -14.93 -12.39 1.14
CA ASN A 108 -14.93 -12.61 -0.31
C ASN A 108 -13.54 -12.68 -0.92
N TYR A 109 -12.49 -12.45 -0.14
CA TYR A 109 -11.11 -12.50 -0.60
C TYR A 109 -10.38 -13.68 0.06
N ASN A 110 -9.43 -14.27 -0.67
CA ASN A 110 -8.57 -15.28 -0.07
C ASN A 110 -7.70 -14.70 1.05
N ASP A 111 -7.22 -15.54 1.94
CA ASP A 111 -6.46 -15.14 3.13
C ASP A 111 -5.21 -14.33 2.80
N ARG A 112 -4.54 -14.64 1.68
CA ARG A 112 -3.35 -13.90 1.22
C ARG A 112 -3.70 -12.45 0.89
N LYS A 113 -4.72 -12.23 0.06
CA LYS A 113 -5.16 -10.89 -0.34
C LYS A 113 -5.65 -10.08 0.86
N ARG A 114 -6.41 -10.71 1.74
CA ARG A 114 -6.86 -10.08 3.00
C ARG A 114 -5.68 -9.63 3.85
N LYS A 115 -4.66 -10.46 4.00
CA LYS A 115 -3.45 -10.15 4.75
C LYS A 115 -2.67 -9.02 4.11
N ASP A 116 -2.48 -9.02 2.79
CA ASP A 116 -1.82 -7.96 2.05
C ASP A 116 -2.52 -6.60 2.27
N LEU A 117 -3.86 -6.58 2.21
CA LEU A 117 -4.65 -5.38 2.48
C LEU A 117 -4.55 -4.91 3.94
N LEU A 118 -4.45 -5.83 4.90
CA LEU A 118 -4.17 -5.49 6.31
C LEU A 118 -2.83 -4.77 6.45
N TYR A 119 -1.76 -5.25 5.82
CA TYR A 119 -0.45 -4.59 5.84
C TYR A 119 -0.49 -3.20 5.22
N ILE A 120 -1.09 -3.07 4.02
CA ILE A 120 -1.19 -1.79 3.33
C ILE A 120 -1.96 -0.77 4.17
N ASN A 121 -3.12 -1.16 4.72
CA ASN A 121 -3.92 -0.21 5.50
C ASN A 121 -3.30 0.09 6.87
N TYR A 122 -2.63 -0.87 7.49
CA TYR A 122 -1.85 -0.60 8.70
C TYR A 122 -0.78 0.45 8.47
N ALA A 123 0.00 0.32 7.39
CA ALA A 123 1.01 1.31 7.03
C ALA A 123 0.39 2.68 6.69
N ASN A 124 -0.75 2.71 6.01
CA ASN A 124 -1.52 3.91 5.74
C ASN A 124 -1.96 4.63 7.03
N LEU A 125 -2.49 3.90 7.99
CA LEU A 125 -2.91 4.44 9.29
C LEU A 125 -1.71 4.90 10.13
N MET A 126 -0.60 4.17 10.08
CA MET A 126 0.64 4.57 10.77
C MET A 126 1.18 5.90 10.23
N ASP A 127 1.23 6.07 8.91
CA ASP A 127 1.68 7.33 8.32
C ASP A 127 0.77 8.49 8.73
N GLN A 128 -0.56 8.31 8.68
CA GLN A 128 -1.53 9.30 9.13
C GLN A 128 -1.36 9.67 10.62
N SER A 129 -1.03 8.69 11.46
CA SER A 129 -0.86 8.90 12.90
C SER A 129 0.34 9.78 13.26
N GLN A 130 1.30 9.94 12.37
CA GLN A 130 2.46 10.82 12.59
C GLN A 130 2.08 12.30 12.64
N SER A 131 1.00 12.68 11.97
CA SER A 131 0.51 14.07 11.91
C SER A 131 -0.77 14.32 12.70
N LEU A 132 -1.47 13.28 13.13
CA LEU A 132 -2.76 13.36 13.80
C LEU A 132 -2.72 12.67 15.17
N ASP A 133 -2.91 13.44 16.24
CA ASP A 133 -3.10 12.88 17.58
C ASP A 133 -4.58 12.56 17.81
N ASP A 134 -5.07 11.51 17.15
CA ASP A 134 -6.46 11.07 17.20
C ASP A 134 -6.57 9.75 18.00
N PRO A 135 -7.32 9.75 19.15
CA PRO A 135 -7.53 8.54 19.94
C PRO A 135 -8.21 7.40 19.16
N LYS A 136 -9.10 7.71 18.22
CA LYS A 136 -9.75 6.71 17.37
C LYS A 136 -8.76 6.03 16.44
N LEU A 137 -7.83 6.80 15.88
CA LEU A 137 -6.76 6.28 15.04
C LEU A 137 -5.82 5.37 15.83
N LYS A 138 -5.47 5.75 17.05
CA LYS A 138 -4.65 4.91 17.95
C LYS A 138 -5.35 3.59 18.31
N SER A 139 -6.64 3.63 18.61
CA SER A 139 -7.44 2.43 18.87
C SER A 139 -7.48 1.50 17.64
N LEU A 140 -7.70 2.06 16.48
CA LEU A 140 -7.74 1.33 15.22
C LEU A 140 -6.38 0.68 14.89
N LEU A 141 -5.28 1.38 15.08
CA LEU A 141 -3.94 0.82 14.94
C LEU A 141 -3.70 -0.38 15.85
N THR A 142 -4.17 -0.34 17.09
CA THR A 142 -4.09 -1.47 18.02
C THR A 142 -4.88 -2.69 17.52
N GLU A 143 -6.07 -2.48 16.95
CA GLU A 143 -6.86 -3.56 16.34
C GLU A 143 -6.14 -4.18 15.13
N TYR A 144 -5.52 -3.36 14.27
CA TYR A 144 -4.72 -3.84 13.14
C TYR A 144 -3.48 -4.63 13.57
N GLN A 145 -2.76 -4.17 14.59
CA GLN A 145 -1.63 -4.91 15.17
C GLN A 145 -2.05 -6.28 15.66
N SER A 146 -3.19 -6.34 16.36
CA SER A 146 -3.77 -7.59 16.84
C SER A 146 -4.12 -8.55 15.69
N ALA A 147 -4.76 -8.03 14.65
CA ALA A 147 -5.12 -8.80 13.46
C ALA A 147 -3.89 -9.32 12.72
N LEU A 148 -2.84 -8.49 12.57
CA LEU A 148 -1.58 -8.89 11.92
C LEU A 148 -0.81 -9.93 12.75
N SER A 149 -0.82 -9.83 14.08
CA SER A 149 -0.16 -10.78 14.98
C SER A 149 -0.84 -12.16 14.96
N SER A 150 -2.13 -12.23 14.68
CA SER A 150 -2.88 -13.48 14.57
C SER A 150 -2.71 -14.19 13.21
N THR A 151 -2.17 -13.50 12.21
CA THR A 151 -1.86 -14.09 10.90
C THR A 151 -0.45 -14.68 10.94
N SER A 152 -0.25 -15.95 10.49
CA SER A 152 1.08 -16.54 10.40
C SER A 152 2.04 -15.66 9.60
N PRO A 153 3.31 -15.48 10.03
CA PRO A 153 4.26 -14.65 9.32
C PRO A 153 4.49 -15.19 7.91
N VAL A 154 4.20 -14.38 6.89
CA VAL A 154 4.50 -14.73 5.48
C VAL A 154 5.96 -14.41 5.13
N PHE A 155 6.67 -13.73 6.02
CA PHE A 155 8.02 -13.21 5.79
C PHE A 155 9.04 -13.92 6.69
N ASN A 156 9.14 -15.27 6.58
CA ASN A 156 10.20 -16.04 7.21
C ASN A 156 11.31 -16.35 6.19
N ASP A 157 12.08 -15.32 5.79
CA ASP A 157 13.37 -15.58 5.12
C ASP A 157 14.46 -14.54 5.46
N THR A 158 14.45 -14.00 6.69
CA THR A 158 15.62 -13.27 7.21
C THR A 158 15.88 -13.56 8.69
N LYS A 159 15.96 -14.86 9.02
CA LYS A 159 16.75 -15.28 10.17
C LYS A 159 18.06 -15.86 9.64
N ASN A 160 18.97 -14.98 9.33
CA ASN A 160 20.42 -15.23 9.37
C ASN A 160 21.09 -13.94 8.94
N ILE A 161 21.45 -13.15 9.91
CA ILE A 161 22.60 -12.24 9.97
C ILE A 161 22.35 -11.38 11.20
N ILE A 162 22.94 -11.79 12.31
CA ILE A 162 23.78 -11.07 13.25
C ILE A 162 24.00 -11.99 14.44
N GLU A 163 25.01 -12.86 14.31
CA GLU A 163 25.90 -13.22 15.39
C GLU A 163 27.31 -12.97 14.86
N ILE A 164 27.89 -11.85 15.22
CA ILE A 164 29.31 -11.68 15.57
C ILE A 164 29.38 -10.43 16.44
#